data_85ab4ed634e7c932d681e00565bfdfc6
#
_entry.id   85ab4ed634e7c932d681e00565bfdfc6
#
_cell.length_a   1.000
_cell.length_b   1.000
_cell.length_c   1.000
_cell.angle_alpha   90.00
_cell.angle_beta   90.00
_cell.angle_gamma   90.00
#
_symmetry.space_group_name_H-M   'P 1'
#
loop_
_entity.id
_entity.type
_entity.pdbx_description
1 polymer ?
#
loop_
_entity_poly.entity_id
_entity_poly.type
_entity_poly.pdbx_seq_one_letter_code
_entity_poly.pdbx_strand_id
1 'polypeptide(L)'
;RQQYENRPYGMALMALMAALFPPSHPYHWTTIGETVDLEAATLEEAHAFFRTFYHPGNASLTLAGDVETGPALARVRHHFDEIPAGPPIPPVVVGAERVTPVTLASGTPDGIRLVLEDRVELPRIYLAWRTPRLFAQGDAGMDILAEMLTGGKTSRLYRTLVHERRIATDVSAAQGSRELAGWFCITATAAPGHEVDELEQVIGEALADLATAGPDAREIERCRTQVEAQFVYSLQSVGGFHGRSDQLNAYNVYTGDPGFMAQDRARYRETTADQLRELAATQLTASGRVALSVVPHGAADRALPGSTVAGVS
;
A
#
# COMPACT_ATOMS: atom_id res chain seq x y z
N ARG A 1 7.07 12.16 13.85
CA ARG A 1 7.19 10.99 14.68
C ARG A 1 6.29 11.07 15.91
N GLN A 2 6.37 12.09 16.73
CA GLN A 2 5.49 12.27 17.89
C GLN A 2 3.99 12.17 17.56
N GLN A 3 3.58 12.65 16.40
CA GLN A 3 2.19 12.53 15.95
C GLN A 3 1.78 11.06 15.72
N TYR A 4 2.68 10.21 15.26
CA TYR A 4 2.38 8.78 15.09
C TYR A 4 2.42 8.03 16.42
N GLU A 5 3.41 8.30 17.28
CA GLU A 5 3.54 7.70 18.61
C GLU A 5 2.35 8.05 19.54
N ASN A 6 1.76 9.23 19.36
CA ASN A 6 0.62 9.68 20.16
C ASN A 6 -0.75 9.34 19.56
N ARG A 7 -0.79 8.73 18.38
CA ARG A 7 -2.03 8.30 17.73
C ARG A 7 -2.26 6.81 17.98
N PRO A 8 -3.47 6.40 18.42
CA PRO A 8 -3.81 4.99 18.53
C PRO A 8 -3.49 4.22 17.23
N TYR A 9 -2.81 3.09 17.34
CA TYR A 9 -2.34 2.25 16.24
C TYR A 9 -1.33 2.95 15.29
N GLY A 10 -0.79 4.10 15.68
CA GLY A 10 -0.01 4.94 14.78
C GLY A 10 1.31 4.34 14.31
N MET A 11 1.93 3.49 15.11
CA MET A 11 3.22 2.84 14.80
C MET A 11 3.08 1.55 13.97
N ALA A 12 1.86 1.08 13.73
CA ALA A 12 1.62 -0.19 13.04
C ALA A 12 2.23 -0.23 11.63
N LEU A 13 2.10 0.86 10.85
CA LEU A 13 2.65 0.91 9.50
C LEU A 13 4.18 0.79 9.48
N MET A 14 4.87 1.42 10.44
CA MET A 14 6.34 1.32 10.55
C MET A 14 6.76 -0.13 10.82
N ALA A 15 6.12 -0.78 11.78
CA ALA A 15 6.36 -2.19 12.10
C ALA A 15 6.10 -3.11 10.89
N LEU A 16 5.02 -2.86 10.15
CA LEU A 16 4.68 -3.64 8.96
C LEU A 16 5.70 -3.46 7.84
N MET A 17 6.11 -2.23 7.53
CA MET A 17 7.08 -1.96 6.46
C MET A 17 8.44 -2.58 6.78
N ALA A 18 8.91 -2.46 8.03
CA ALA A 18 10.15 -3.09 8.49
C ALA A 18 10.12 -4.62 8.40
N ALA A 19 8.96 -5.25 8.64
CA ALA A 19 8.80 -6.70 8.54
C ALA A 19 8.58 -7.19 7.10
N LEU A 20 7.85 -6.43 6.28
CA LEU A 20 7.59 -6.77 4.88
C LEU A 20 8.84 -6.65 4.00
N PHE A 21 9.70 -5.67 4.26
CA PHE A 21 10.84 -5.37 3.41
C PHE A 21 12.15 -5.50 4.20
N PRO A 22 13.20 -6.15 3.65
CA PRO A 22 14.48 -6.26 4.34
C PRO A 22 15.17 -4.89 4.47
N PRO A 23 16.09 -4.70 5.43
CA PRO A 23 16.81 -3.42 5.64
C PRO A 23 17.52 -2.88 4.40
N SER A 24 17.88 -3.76 3.46
CA SER A 24 18.49 -3.40 2.18
C SER A 24 17.49 -2.90 1.13
N HIS A 25 16.18 -2.92 1.41
CA HIS A 25 15.13 -2.45 0.50
C HIS A 25 14.69 -1.04 0.89
N PRO A 26 14.56 -0.07 -0.05
CA PRO A 26 14.14 1.30 0.27
C PRO A 26 12.82 1.40 1.05
N TYR A 27 11.89 0.45 0.85
CA TYR A 27 10.59 0.47 1.52
C TYR A 27 10.58 -0.13 2.93
N HIS A 28 11.72 -0.63 3.41
CA HIS A 28 11.90 -0.96 4.83
C HIS A 28 11.66 0.27 5.71
N TRP A 29 12.14 1.42 5.23
CA TRP A 29 12.05 2.69 5.89
C TRP A 29 10.78 3.45 5.49
N THR A 30 10.12 4.06 6.46
CA THR A 30 9.04 5.00 6.17
C THR A 30 9.62 6.39 5.87
N THR A 31 8.79 7.30 5.34
CA THR A 31 9.21 8.69 5.06
C THR A 31 9.61 9.48 6.30
N ILE A 32 9.26 9.00 7.50
CA ILE A 32 9.67 9.60 8.77
C ILE A 32 11.15 9.29 9.07
N GLY A 33 11.63 8.12 8.64
CA GLY A 33 12.98 7.65 8.94
C GLY A 33 13.21 7.34 10.42
N GLU A 34 14.46 7.14 10.78
CA GLU A 34 14.88 6.85 12.14
C GLU A 34 15.54 8.05 12.80
N THR A 35 15.32 8.23 14.10
CA THR A 35 15.88 9.36 14.86
C THR A 35 17.42 9.32 14.86
N VAL A 36 17.99 8.11 14.93
CA VAL A 36 19.45 7.92 14.92
C VAL A 36 20.10 8.41 13.63
N ASP A 37 19.44 8.21 12.49
CA ASP A 37 19.94 8.69 11.19
C ASP A 37 19.86 10.22 11.11
N LEU A 38 18.79 10.82 11.65
CA LEU A 38 18.61 12.26 11.69
C LEU A 38 19.66 12.92 12.60
N GLU A 39 20.00 12.32 13.73
CA GLU A 39 21.03 12.82 14.66
C GLU A 39 22.45 12.68 14.08
N ALA A 40 22.69 11.67 13.23
CA ALA A 40 23.96 11.45 12.57
C ALA A 40 24.14 12.30 11.30
N ALA A 41 23.06 12.80 10.70
CA ALA A 41 23.08 13.50 9.42
C ALA A 41 23.90 14.80 9.48
N THR A 42 24.78 14.99 8.49
CA THR A 42 25.61 16.18 8.37
C THR A 42 25.06 17.16 7.34
N LEU A 43 25.46 18.43 7.44
CA LEU A 43 25.11 19.45 6.44
C LEU A 43 25.68 19.12 5.06
N GLU A 44 26.84 18.47 5.00
CA GLU A 44 27.45 18.04 3.74
C GLU A 44 26.66 16.98 3.03
N GLU A 45 26.14 15.98 3.77
CA GLU A 45 25.24 14.95 3.24
C GLU A 45 23.94 15.56 2.73
N ALA A 46 23.37 16.51 3.47
CA ALA A 46 22.18 17.23 3.02
C ALA A 46 22.43 17.98 1.69
N HIS A 47 23.57 18.70 1.58
CA HIS A 47 23.95 19.37 0.33
C HIS A 47 24.22 18.37 -0.81
N ALA A 48 24.86 17.24 -0.51
CA ALA A 48 25.11 16.20 -1.52
C ALA A 48 23.79 15.60 -2.03
N PHE A 49 22.83 15.35 -1.13
CA PHE A 49 21.48 14.88 -1.49
C PHE A 49 20.78 15.88 -2.42
N PHE A 50 20.76 17.16 -2.07
CA PHE A 50 20.13 18.17 -2.93
C PHE A 50 20.82 18.26 -4.30
N ARG A 51 22.16 18.28 -4.36
CA ARG A 51 22.89 18.31 -5.64
C ARG A 51 22.59 17.09 -6.51
N THR A 52 22.39 15.92 -5.91
CA THR A 52 22.17 14.67 -6.63
C THR A 52 20.73 14.54 -7.13
N PHE A 53 19.75 14.97 -6.35
CA PHE A 53 18.35 14.65 -6.62
C PHE A 53 17.46 15.85 -6.98
N TYR A 54 17.82 17.08 -6.59
CA TYR A 54 17.00 18.27 -6.79
C TYR A 54 17.53 19.14 -7.95
N HIS A 55 17.24 18.70 -9.17
CA HIS A 55 17.60 19.42 -10.39
C HIS A 55 16.61 19.11 -11.52
N PRO A 56 16.52 19.94 -12.60
CA PRO A 56 15.53 19.77 -13.66
C PRO A 56 15.57 18.40 -14.35
N GLY A 57 16.74 17.77 -14.49
CA GLY A 57 16.86 16.43 -15.08
C GLY A 57 16.20 15.32 -14.25
N ASN A 58 15.87 15.56 -12.99
CA ASN A 58 15.13 14.65 -12.11
C ASN A 58 13.76 15.19 -11.69
N ALA A 59 13.21 16.15 -12.41
CA ALA A 59 11.93 16.77 -12.10
C ALA A 59 10.92 16.58 -13.23
N SER A 60 9.67 16.34 -12.87
CA SER A 60 8.54 16.34 -13.79
C SER A 60 7.56 17.41 -13.35
N LEU A 61 7.16 18.29 -14.29
CA LEU A 61 6.21 19.38 -14.04
C LEU A 61 4.95 19.17 -14.86
N THR A 62 3.82 19.14 -14.19
CA THR A 62 2.50 19.09 -14.82
C THR A 62 1.70 20.34 -14.49
N LEU A 63 1.15 20.96 -15.49
CA LEU A 63 0.23 22.09 -15.38
C LEU A 63 -1.16 21.68 -15.86
N ALA A 64 -2.17 21.86 -15.02
CA ALA A 64 -3.55 21.58 -15.36
C ALA A 64 -4.46 22.72 -14.90
N GLY A 65 -5.43 23.08 -15.73
CA GLY A 65 -6.36 24.18 -15.47
C GLY A 65 -6.73 24.91 -16.76
N ASP A 66 -7.17 26.13 -16.62
CA ASP A 66 -7.41 27.03 -17.74
C ASP A 66 -6.08 27.68 -18.18
N VAL A 67 -5.30 26.92 -18.94
CA VAL A 67 -3.95 27.31 -19.39
C VAL A 67 -3.83 27.19 -20.92
N GLU A 68 -3.22 28.17 -21.51
CA GLU A 68 -2.78 28.11 -22.90
C GLU A 68 -1.38 27.52 -22.99
N THR A 69 -1.21 26.45 -23.77
CA THR A 69 0.05 25.69 -23.85
C THR A 69 1.25 26.55 -24.24
N GLY A 70 1.10 27.45 -25.27
CA GLY A 70 2.20 28.29 -25.72
C GLY A 70 2.74 29.23 -24.64
N PRO A 71 1.92 30.11 -24.07
CA PRO A 71 2.32 30.98 -22.96
C PRO A 71 2.82 30.23 -21.72
N ALA A 72 2.19 29.12 -21.35
CA ALA A 72 2.61 28.30 -20.22
C ALA A 72 4.04 27.74 -20.44
N LEU A 73 4.29 27.15 -21.61
CA LEU A 73 5.59 26.61 -21.97
C LEU A 73 6.69 27.68 -22.00
N ALA A 74 6.36 28.87 -22.54
CA ALA A 74 7.28 29.99 -22.54
C ALA A 74 7.68 30.44 -21.15
N ARG A 75 6.74 30.45 -20.19
CA ARG A 75 7.02 30.73 -18.78
C ARG A 75 7.88 29.64 -18.13
N VAL A 76 7.59 28.37 -18.39
CA VAL A 76 8.40 27.25 -17.88
C VAL A 76 9.84 27.38 -18.37
N ARG A 77 10.04 27.62 -19.68
CA ARG A 77 11.39 27.86 -20.24
C ARG A 77 12.08 29.06 -19.61
N HIS A 78 11.38 30.18 -19.46
CA HIS A 78 11.93 31.37 -18.84
C HIS A 78 12.48 31.11 -17.42
N HIS A 79 11.83 30.23 -16.65
CA HIS A 79 12.25 29.96 -15.26
C HIS A 79 13.22 28.80 -15.10
N PHE A 80 13.27 27.86 -16.04
CA PHE A 80 14.00 26.61 -15.87
C PHE A 80 15.12 26.36 -16.89
N ASP A 81 15.12 27.00 -18.08
CA ASP A 81 16.12 26.72 -19.13
C ASP A 81 17.56 27.05 -18.72
N GLU A 82 17.75 28.02 -17.83
CA GLU A 82 19.08 28.40 -17.34
C GLU A 82 19.62 27.48 -16.22
N ILE A 83 18.77 26.61 -15.66
CA ILE A 83 19.18 25.70 -14.57
C ILE A 83 19.78 24.44 -15.19
N PRO A 84 21.02 24.07 -14.82
CA PRO A 84 21.68 22.86 -15.33
C PRO A 84 20.83 21.61 -15.06
N ALA A 85 20.82 20.66 -16.01
CA ALA A 85 20.05 19.41 -15.90
C ALA A 85 20.48 18.52 -14.71
N GLY A 86 21.68 18.75 -14.18
CA GLY A 86 22.22 17.94 -13.08
C GLY A 86 22.83 16.61 -13.53
N PRO A 87 23.40 15.83 -12.60
CA PRO A 87 23.99 14.53 -12.88
C PRO A 87 22.90 13.47 -13.14
N PRO A 88 23.23 12.37 -13.83
CA PRO A 88 22.33 11.22 -13.91
C PRO A 88 22.00 10.69 -12.51
N ILE A 89 20.73 10.37 -12.30
CA ILE A 89 20.29 9.76 -11.04
C ILE A 89 20.79 8.32 -10.97
N PRO A 90 21.45 7.92 -9.85
CA PRO A 90 21.84 6.54 -9.67
C PRO A 90 20.62 5.60 -9.71
N PRO A 91 20.63 4.53 -10.50
CA PRO A 91 19.52 3.60 -10.55
C PRO A 91 19.32 2.92 -9.18
N VAL A 92 18.09 2.82 -8.74
CA VAL A 92 17.77 2.02 -7.55
C VAL A 92 17.84 0.55 -7.94
N VAL A 93 18.93 -0.11 -7.58
CA VAL A 93 19.10 -1.55 -7.83
C VAL A 93 18.37 -2.32 -6.75
N VAL A 94 17.22 -2.88 -7.11
CA VAL A 94 16.49 -3.86 -6.28
C VAL A 94 16.93 -5.24 -6.74
N GLY A 95 17.59 -6.03 -5.91
CA GLY A 95 18.01 -7.39 -6.27
C GLY A 95 16.81 -8.26 -6.66
N ALA A 96 17.02 -9.28 -7.53
CA ALA A 96 15.97 -10.16 -8.04
C ALA A 96 15.14 -10.85 -6.93
N GLU A 97 15.73 -11.10 -5.77
CA GLU A 97 15.06 -11.66 -4.58
C GLU A 97 13.96 -10.75 -4.01
N ARG A 98 13.85 -9.51 -4.50
CA ARG A 98 12.97 -8.47 -3.98
C ARG A 98 11.69 -8.30 -4.79
N VAL A 99 11.55 -8.98 -5.92
CA VAL A 99 10.41 -8.84 -6.85
C VAL A 99 9.49 -10.07 -6.82
N THR A 100 9.96 -11.21 -6.32
CA THR A 100 9.15 -12.42 -6.16
C THR A 100 8.27 -12.35 -4.91
N PRO A 101 7.12 -13.04 -4.90
CA PRO A 101 6.38 -13.29 -3.66
C PRO A 101 7.37 -13.83 -2.64
N VAL A 102 7.66 -13.05 -1.63
CA VAL A 102 8.67 -13.43 -0.65
C VAL A 102 8.06 -14.55 0.15
N THR A 103 8.61 -15.74 0.00
CA THR A 103 8.67 -16.64 1.13
C THR A 103 9.45 -15.86 2.20
N LEU A 104 8.72 -15.26 3.14
CA LEU A 104 9.34 -14.58 4.27
C LEU A 104 10.30 -15.57 4.89
N ALA A 105 11.52 -15.15 5.19
CA ALA A 105 12.60 -16.02 5.66
C ALA A 105 12.30 -16.78 6.96
N SER A 106 11.09 -16.63 7.50
CA SER A 106 10.63 -17.31 8.73
C SER A 106 10.48 -18.81 8.58
N GLY A 107 10.30 -19.34 7.35
CA GLY A 107 10.06 -20.78 7.14
C GLY A 107 8.84 -21.34 7.88
N THR A 108 8.04 -20.48 8.51
CA THR A 108 6.85 -20.88 9.25
C THR A 108 5.64 -20.94 8.31
N PRO A 109 4.74 -21.92 8.47
CA PRO A 109 3.53 -22.04 7.66
C PRO A 109 2.62 -20.81 7.72
N ASP A 110 2.67 -20.08 8.83
CA ASP A 110 1.79 -18.94 9.14
C ASP A 110 2.44 -17.58 8.87
N GLY A 111 3.63 -17.52 8.29
CA GLY A 111 4.35 -16.28 8.03
C GLY A 111 5.00 -15.69 9.30
N ILE A 112 5.21 -14.37 9.30
CA ILE A 112 5.74 -13.64 10.45
C ILE A 112 4.57 -13.16 11.32
N ARG A 113 4.64 -13.44 12.63
CA ARG A 113 3.69 -12.95 13.63
C ARG A 113 4.35 -11.98 14.58
N LEU A 114 3.78 -10.78 14.71
CA LEU A 114 4.28 -9.69 15.53
C LEU A 114 3.22 -9.22 16.51
N VAL A 115 3.68 -8.69 17.65
CA VAL A 115 2.85 -7.97 18.61
C VAL A 115 3.43 -6.58 18.86
N LEU A 116 2.56 -5.60 18.94
CA LEU A 116 2.84 -4.24 19.36
C LEU A 116 1.85 -3.85 20.45
N GLU A 117 2.35 -3.48 21.62
CA GLU A 117 1.51 -2.91 22.67
C GLU A 117 1.36 -1.41 22.48
N ASP A 118 0.13 -0.90 22.54
CA ASP A 118 -0.19 0.51 22.31
C ASP A 118 -1.28 0.99 23.28
N ARG A 119 -1.47 2.30 23.34
CA ARG A 119 -2.52 2.97 24.13
C ARG A 119 -3.88 2.88 23.45
N VAL A 120 -4.38 1.66 23.34
CA VAL A 120 -5.65 1.34 22.69
C VAL A 120 -6.56 0.56 23.64
N GLU A 121 -7.86 0.60 23.40
CA GLU A 121 -8.83 -0.18 24.18
C GLU A 121 -9.11 -1.54 23.54
N LEU A 122 -9.16 -1.58 22.22
CA LEU A 122 -9.53 -2.76 21.45
C LEU A 122 -8.32 -3.30 20.67
N PRO A 123 -8.13 -4.62 20.65
CA PRO A 123 -7.08 -5.20 19.83
C PRO A 123 -7.43 -5.08 18.34
N ARG A 124 -6.39 -4.90 17.53
CA ARG A 124 -6.49 -4.77 16.08
C ARG A 124 -5.47 -5.68 15.41
N ILE A 125 -5.90 -6.37 14.36
CA ILE A 125 -5.03 -7.17 13.52
C ILE A 125 -4.76 -6.47 12.20
N TYR A 126 -3.52 -6.59 11.74
CA TYR A 126 -3.07 -6.24 10.40
C TYR A 126 -2.50 -7.49 9.75
N LEU A 127 -3.03 -7.88 8.60
CA LEU A 127 -2.49 -8.94 7.77
C LEU A 127 -1.96 -8.30 6.49
N ALA A 128 -0.65 -8.37 6.28
CA ALA A 128 0.00 -7.66 5.17
C ALA A 128 0.87 -8.58 4.32
N TRP A 129 0.90 -8.35 3.02
CA TRP A 129 1.66 -9.09 2.00
C TRP A 129 2.39 -8.14 1.07
N ARG A 130 3.50 -8.59 0.49
CA ARG A 130 4.06 -7.93 -0.69
C ARG A 130 3.24 -8.27 -1.92
N THR A 131 3.14 -7.33 -2.85
CA THR A 131 2.35 -7.47 -4.07
C THR A 131 3.10 -6.91 -5.27
N PRO A 132 2.60 -7.13 -6.49
CA PRO A 132 3.18 -6.52 -7.68
C PRO A 132 3.32 -5.00 -7.57
N ARG A 133 4.34 -4.47 -8.23
CA ARG A 133 4.57 -3.03 -8.31
C ARG A 133 3.50 -2.32 -9.13
N LEU A 134 3.43 -1.00 -8.98
CA LEU A 134 2.54 -0.12 -9.74
C LEU A 134 2.62 -0.40 -11.25
N PHE A 135 1.47 -0.51 -11.88
CA PHE A 135 1.25 -0.81 -13.29
C PHE A 135 1.77 -2.18 -13.78
N ALA A 136 2.31 -3.03 -12.91
CA ALA A 136 2.66 -4.39 -13.28
C ALA A 136 1.43 -5.29 -13.43
N GLN A 137 1.63 -6.46 -14.04
CA GLN A 137 0.60 -7.49 -14.11
C GLN A 137 0.14 -7.89 -12.71
N GLY A 138 -1.15 -7.92 -12.47
CA GLY A 138 -1.78 -8.26 -11.18
C GLY A 138 -2.03 -7.08 -10.26
N ASP A 139 -1.36 -5.94 -10.44
CA ASP A 139 -1.54 -4.75 -9.59
C ASP A 139 -3.01 -4.27 -9.55
N ALA A 140 -3.65 -4.04 -10.70
CA ALA A 140 -5.07 -3.69 -10.76
C ALA A 140 -6.00 -4.77 -10.17
N GLY A 141 -5.60 -6.04 -10.28
CA GLY A 141 -6.34 -7.14 -9.66
C GLY A 141 -6.31 -7.08 -8.13
N MET A 142 -5.20 -6.63 -7.53
CA MET A 142 -5.11 -6.46 -6.08
C MET A 142 -6.03 -5.34 -5.58
N ASP A 143 -6.18 -4.23 -6.32
CA ASP A 143 -7.17 -3.19 -6.01
C ASP A 143 -8.60 -3.74 -6.06
N ILE A 144 -8.93 -4.54 -7.08
CA ILE A 144 -10.23 -5.19 -7.19
C ILE A 144 -10.48 -6.15 -6.02
N LEU A 145 -9.45 -6.91 -5.59
CA LEU A 145 -9.55 -7.79 -4.40
C LEU A 145 -9.78 -6.98 -3.12
N ALA A 146 -9.12 -5.83 -2.95
CA ALA A 146 -9.36 -4.95 -1.80
C ALA A 146 -10.81 -4.45 -1.76
N GLU A 147 -11.32 -3.97 -2.90
CA GLU A 147 -12.72 -3.52 -3.04
C GLU A 147 -13.71 -4.66 -2.79
N MET A 148 -13.42 -5.87 -3.28
CA MET A 148 -14.26 -7.06 -3.08
C MET A 148 -14.33 -7.48 -1.62
N LEU A 149 -13.20 -7.42 -0.91
CA LEU A 149 -13.10 -7.82 0.48
C LEU A 149 -13.78 -6.82 1.43
N THR A 150 -13.62 -5.51 1.18
CA THR A 150 -14.06 -4.49 2.14
C THR A 150 -14.79 -3.28 1.54
N GLY A 151 -14.95 -3.21 0.22
CA GLY A 151 -15.62 -2.10 -0.47
C GLY A 151 -17.12 -2.08 -0.25
N GLY A 152 -17.56 -1.31 0.76
CA GLY A 152 -18.95 -1.15 1.11
C GLY A 152 -19.54 -2.28 1.95
N LYS A 153 -20.82 -2.11 2.34
CA LYS A 153 -21.51 -2.97 3.33
C LYS A 153 -21.80 -4.40 2.84
N THR A 154 -21.76 -4.63 1.54
CA THR A 154 -22.02 -5.94 0.93
C THR A 154 -20.77 -6.73 0.61
N SER A 155 -19.59 -6.16 0.87
CA SER A 155 -18.29 -6.81 0.67
C SER A 155 -18.11 -8.00 1.62
N ARG A 156 -17.27 -8.95 1.23
CA ARG A 156 -17.17 -10.25 1.92
C ARG A 156 -16.84 -10.10 3.40
N LEU A 157 -15.77 -9.38 3.73
CA LEU A 157 -15.31 -9.24 5.12
C LEU A 157 -16.19 -8.31 5.94
N TYR A 158 -16.65 -7.18 5.36
CA TYR A 158 -17.52 -6.27 6.11
C TYR A 158 -18.83 -6.96 6.49
N ARG A 159 -19.46 -7.66 5.54
CA ARG A 159 -20.69 -8.41 5.80
C ARG A 159 -20.49 -9.45 6.90
N THR A 160 -19.45 -10.26 6.81
CA THR A 160 -19.24 -11.38 7.73
C THR A 160 -18.77 -10.92 9.10
N LEU A 161 -17.72 -10.07 9.17
CA LEU A 161 -17.10 -9.66 10.44
C LEU A 161 -17.93 -8.63 11.21
N VAL A 162 -18.50 -7.64 10.48
CA VAL A 162 -19.14 -6.47 11.12
C VAL A 162 -20.65 -6.66 11.22
N HIS A 163 -21.30 -7.19 10.17
CA HIS A 163 -22.76 -7.26 10.12
C HIS A 163 -23.32 -8.57 10.69
N GLU A 164 -22.83 -9.71 10.21
CA GLU A 164 -23.38 -11.04 10.56
C GLU A 164 -22.84 -11.54 11.89
N ARG A 165 -21.51 -11.73 12.01
CA ARG A 165 -20.87 -12.26 13.23
C ARG A 165 -20.67 -11.20 14.31
N ARG A 166 -20.55 -9.94 13.96
CA ARG A 166 -20.36 -8.79 14.87
C ARG A 166 -19.13 -8.91 15.77
N ILE A 167 -18.09 -9.58 15.28
CA ILE A 167 -16.83 -9.79 15.98
C ILE A 167 -15.82 -8.69 15.69
N ALA A 168 -16.08 -7.81 14.71
CA ALA A 168 -15.27 -6.63 14.42
C ALA A 168 -16.10 -5.35 14.46
N THR A 169 -15.49 -4.24 14.90
CA THR A 169 -16.07 -2.89 14.82
C THR A 169 -15.87 -2.28 13.44
N ASP A 170 -14.74 -2.60 12.79
CA ASP A 170 -14.39 -2.14 11.45
C ASP A 170 -13.50 -3.18 10.76
N VAL A 171 -13.50 -3.14 9.44
CA VAL A 171 -12.57 -3.87 8.59
C VAL A 171 -12.30 -3.07 7.32
N SER A 172 -11.04 -3.05 6.90
CA SER A 172 -10.60 -2.44 5.65
C SER A 172 -9.53 -3.27 4.97
N ALA A 173 -9.45 -3.18 3.64
CA ALA A 173 -8.38 -3.74 2.85
C ALA A 173 -7.90 -2.67 1.87
N ALA A 174 -6.59 -2.61 1.63
CA ALA A 174 -6.01 -1.66 0.71
C ALA A 174 -4.79 -2.26 0.00
N GLN A 175 -4.65 -1.93 -1.28
CA GLN A 175 -3.44 -2.12 -2.07
C GLN A 175 -2.63 -0.82 -2.04
N GLY A 176 -1.36 -0.91 -1.69
CA GLY A 176 -0.41 0.20 -1.72
C GLY A 176 0.59 0.02 -2.84
N SER A 177 0.22 0.39 -4.07
CA SER A 177 1.09 0.25 -5.24
C SER A 177 2.19 1.31 -5.24
N ARG A 178 3.45 0.88 -5.44
CA ARG A 178 4.62 1.75 -5.53
C ARG A 178 5.54 1.29 -6.66
N GLU A 179 6.52 2.09 -7.00
CA GLU A 179 7.43 1.89 -8.13
C GLU A 179 8.20 0.55 -8.06
N LEU A 180 8.75 0.17 -6.91
CA LEU A 180 9.62 -1.00 -6.77
C LEU A 180 8.87 -2.26 -6.36
N ALA A 181 7.82 -2.14 -5.57
CA ALA A 181 6.95 -3.21 -5.10
C ALA A 181 5.65 -2.62 -4.55
N GLY A 182 4.58 -3.39 -4.53
CA GLY A 182 3.37 -3.08 -3.80
C GLY A 182 3.31 -3.78 -2.44
N TRP A 183 2.28 -3.44 -1.67
CA TRP A 183 1.88 -4.15 -0.47
C TRP A 183 0.35 -4.18 -0.36
N PHE A 184 -0.19 -5.26 0.13
CA PHE A 184 -1.62 -5.40 0.42
C PHE A 184 -1.79 -5.54 1.92
N CYS A 185 -2.79 -4.90 2.49
CA CYS A 185 -3.06 -5.00 3.92
C CYS A 185 -4.56 -5.13 4.19
N ILE A 186 -4.92 -6.10 5.02
CA ILE A 186 -6.24 -6.20 5.64
C ILE A 186 -6.08 -5.78 7.10
N THR A 187 -6.93 -4.86 7.54
CA THR A 187 -6.97 -4.36 8.92
C THR A 187 -8.34 -4.62 9.51
N ALA A 188 -8.41 -5.20 10.69
CA ALA A 188 -9.66 -5.39 11.41
C ALA A 188 -9.50 -5.13 12.91
N THR A 189 -10.45 -4.38 13.50
CA THR A 189 -10.49 -4.10 14.94
C THR A 189 -11.51 -5.00 15.60
N ALA A 190 -11.11 -5.73 16.61
CA ALA A 190 -12.02 -6.62 17.34
C ALA A 190 -13.13 -5.84 18.05
N ALA A 191 -14.33 -6.37 18.07
CA ALA A 191 -15.42 -5.85 18.89
C ALA A 191 -15.17 -6.16 20.37
N PRO A 192 -15.78 -5.40 21.31
CA PRO A 192 -15.65 -5.71 22.74
C PRO A 192 -16.01 -7.16 23.06
N GLY A 193 -15.10 -7.86 23.76
CA GLY A 193 -15.28 -9.27 24.13
C GLY A 193 -14.80 -10.28 23.07
N HIS A 194 -14.22 -9.82 21.96
CA HIS A 194 -13.65 -10.65 20.91
C HIS A 194 -12.15 -10.45 20.76
N GLU A 195 -11.48 -11.43 20.17
CA GLU A 195 -10.02 -11.47 20.05
C GLU A 195 -9.56 -11.51 18.58
N VAL A 196 -8.26 -11.22 18.36
CA VAL A 196 -7.69 -11.13 17.00
C VAL A 196 -7.59 -12.46 16.28
N ASP A 197 -7.54 -13.58 16.98
CA ASP A 197 -7.51 -14.93 16.42
C ASP A 197 -8.85 -15.30 15.74
N GLU A 198 -9.99 -14.89 16.32
CA GLU A 198 -11.30 -15.02 15.68
C GLU A 198 -11.35 -14.24 14.34
N LEU A 199 -10.75 -13.03 14.31
CA LEU A 199 -10.67 -12.21 13.10
C LEU A 199 -9.76 -12.87 12.07
N GLU A 200 -8.57 -13.36 12.48
CA GLU A 200 -7.63 -14.05 11.62
C GLU A 200 -8.29 -15.26 10.94
N GLN A 201 -9.02 -16.06 11.71
CA GLN A 201 -9.70 -17.24 11.19
C GLN A 201 -10.71 -16.87 10.10
N VAL A 202 -11.60 -15.91 10.36
CA VAL A 202 -12.65 -15.51 9.40
C VAL A 202 -12.06 -14.87 8.15
N ILE A 203 -11.01 -14.04 8.30
CA ILE A 203 -10.28 -13.48 7.15
C ILE A 203 -9.64 -14.61 6.34
N GLY A 204 -8.99 -15.57 7.00
CA GLY A 204 -8.40 -16.74 6.37
C GLY A 204 -9.42 -17.58 5.58
N GLU A 205 -10.61 -17.83 6.14
CA GLU A 205 -11.71 -18.52 5.48
C GLU A 205 -12.15 -17.78 4.20
N ALA A 206 -12.29 -16.44 4.25
CA ALA A 206 -12.68 -15.63 3.10
C ALA A 206 -11.63 -15.60 1.99
N LEU A 207 -10.34 -15.56 2.36
CA LEU A 207 -9.22 -15.62 1.41
C LEU A 207 -9.11 -17.02 0.76
N ALA A 208 -9.30 -18.09 1.53
CA ALA A 208 -9.30 -19.45 1.02
C ALA A 208 -10.47 -19.70 0.06
N ASP A 209 -11.65 -19.16 0.34
CA ASP A 209 -12.79 -19.21 -0.58
C ASP A 209 -12.50 -18.47 -1.88
N LEU A 210 -11.92 -17.25 -1.83
CA LEU A 210 -11.49 -16.54 -3.02
C LEU A 210 -10.44 -17.30 -3.82
N ALA A 211 -9.49 -17.95 -3.15
CA ALA A 211 -8.41 -18.71 -3.80
C ALA A 211 -8.92 -20.00 -4.47
N THR A 212 -10.01 -20.58 -3.98
CA THR A 212 -10.57 -21.86 -4.48
C THR A 212 -11.72 -21.65 -5.44
N ALA A 213 -12.78 -20.96 -5.00
CA ALA A 213 -13.99 -20.75 -5.79
C ALA A 213 -13.90 -19.51 -6.70
N GLY A 214 -13.06 -18.55 -6.33
CA GLY A 214 -12.99 -17.25 -7.01
C GLY A 214 -14.19 -16.35 -6.72
N PRO A 215 -14.24 -15.16 -7.35
CA PRO A 215 -15.38 -14.25 -7.27
C PRO A 215 -16.46 -14.61 -8.26
N ASP A 216 -17.71 -14.28 -7.94
CA ASP A 216 -18.81 -14.35 -8.90
C ASP A 216 -18.84 -13.12 -9.84
N ALA A 217 -19.62 -13.24 -10.94
CA ALA A 217 -19.70 -12.18 -11.95
C ALA A 217 -20.29 -10.87 -11.41
N ARG A 218 -21.19 -10.92 -10.43
CA ARG A 218 -21.80 -9.72 -9.83
C ARG A 218 -20.82 -8.99 -8.92
N GLU A 219 -20.01 -9.74 -8.16
CA GLU A 219 -18.94 -9.15 -7.35
C GLU A 219 -17.95 -8.39 -8.22
N ILE A 220 -17.48 -9.02 -9.30
CA ILE A 220 -16.53 -8.39 -10.23
C ILE A 220 -17.11 -7.11 -10.84
N GLU A 221 -18.33 -7.19 -11.35
CA GLU A 221 -18.98 -6.04 -11.99
C GLU A 221 -19.22 -4.89 -11.01
N ARG A 222 -19.62 -5.19 -9.77
CA ARG A 222 -19.75 -4.20 -8.70
C ARG A 222 -18.41 -3.51 -8.42
N CYS A 223 -17.33 -4.28 -8.25
CA CYS A 223 -16.02 -3.73 -7.96
C CYS A 223 -15.47 -2.90 -9.12
N ARG A 224 -15.63 -3.36 -10.36
CA ARG A 224 -15.24 -2.59 -11.55
C ARG A 224 -16.00 -1.27 -11.65
N THR A 225 -17.31 -1.30 -11.43
CA THR A 225 -18.13 -0.08 -11.44
C THR A 225 -17.66 0.91 -10.39
N GLN A 226 -17.31 0.42 -9.19
CA GLN A 226 -16.81 1.27 -8.10
C GLN A 226 -15.45 1.87 -8.43
N VAL A 227 -14.52 1.08 -8.95
CA VAL A 227 -13.20 1.58 -9.40
C VAL A 227 -13.37 2.61 -10.52
N GLU A 228 -14.22 2.34 -11.51
CA GLU A 228 -14.49 3.30 -12.59
C GLU A 228 -15.11 4.59 -12.08
N ALA A 229 -16.03 4.52 -11.13
CA ALA A 229 -16.59 5.71 -10.48
C ALA A 229 -15.50 6.53 -9.76
N GLN A 230 -14.57 5.88 -9.05
CA GLN A 230 -13.45 6.56 -8.41
C GLN A 230 -12.55 7.28 -9.43
N PHE A 231 -12.25 6.66 -10.57
CA PHE A 231 -11.54 7.30 -11.67
C PHE A 231 -12.25 8.57 -12.15
N VAL A 232 -13.55 8.50 -12.39
CA VAL A 232 -14.35 9.65 -12.82
C VAL A 232 -14.36 10.75 -11.75
N TYR A 233 -14.50 10.40 -10.48
CA TYR A 233 -14.47 11.37 -9.38
C TYR A 233 -13.11 12.06 -9.24
N SER A 234 -12.00 11.34 -9.41
CA SER A 234 -10.66 11.92 -9.35
C SER A 234 -10.45 13.01 -10.40
N LEU A 235 -11.06 12.87 -11.59
CA LEU A 235 -10.95 13.85 -12.66
C LEU A 235 -11.69 15.18 -12.38
N GLN A 236 -12.55 15.25 -11.38
CA GLN A 236 -13.21 16.49 -10.97
C GLN A 236 -12.22 17.47 -10.31
N SER A 237 -11.21 16.94 -9.62
CA SER A 237 -10.16 17.75 -9.00
C SER A 237 -9.07 18.09 -10.03
N VAL A 238 -8.74 19.38 -10.17
CA VAL A 238 -7.70 19.84 -11.10
C VAL A 238 -6.31 19.55 -10.54
N GLY A 239 -6.09 19.90 -9.28
CA GLY A 239 -4.81 19.74 -8.56
C GLY A 239 -4.98 18.92 -7.28
N GLY A 240 -3.90 18.84 -6.48
CA GLY A 240 -3.84 18.03 -5.27
C GLY A 240 -3.60 16.55 -5.54
N PHE A 241 -3.44 15.76 -4.48
CA PHE A 241 -3.23 14.31 -4.60
C PHE A 241 -4.41 13.64 -5.30
N HIS A 242 -4.12 12.78 -6.25
CA HIS A 242 -5.08 12.06 -7.11
C HIS A 242 -5.92 12.95 -8.03
N GLY A 243 -5.66 14.26 -8.13
CA GLY A 243 -6.28 15.12 -9.12
C GLY A 243 -5.67 14.94 -10.53
N ARG A 244 -6.23 15.63 -11.52
CA ARG A 244 -5.80 15.49 -12.94
C ARG A 244 -4.31 15.76 -13.15
N SER A 245 -3.74 16.80 -12.52
CA SER A 245 -2.31 17.11 -12.65
C SER A 245 -1.44 16.02 -12.03
N ASP A 246 -1.79 15.51 -10.86
CA ASP A 246 -1.08 14.45 -10.19
C ASP A 246 -1.11 13.14 -10.99
N GLN A 247 -2.27 12.77 -11.51
CA GLN A 247 -2.45 11.58 -12.34
C GLN A 247 -1.65 11.64 -13.65
N LEU A 248 -1.70 12.79 -14.37
CA LEU A 248 -0.89 12.98 -15.57
C LEU A 248 0.60 12.89 -15.28
N ASN A 249 1.03 13.47 -14.15
CA ASN A 249 2.42 13.42 -13.72
C ASN A 249 2.86 12.01 -13.36
N ALA A 250 2.03 11.26 -12.62
CA ALA A 250 2.28 9.86 -12.28
C ALA A 250 2.43 9.00 -13.54
N TYR A 251 1.54 9.14 -14.50
CA TYR A 251 1.66 8.42 -15.78
C TYR A 251 2.95 8.80 -16.53
N ASN A 252 3.27 10.11 -16.63
CA ASN A 252 4.51 10.53 -17.25
C ASN A 252 5.75 9.94 -16.59
N VAL A 253 5.83 9.98 -15.25
CA VAL A 253 7.00 9.52 -14.49
C VAL A 253 7.14 8.00 -14.51
N TYR A 254 6.05 7.26 -14.32
CA TYR A 254 6.12 5.80 -14.13
C TYR A 254 5.94 4.98 -15.42
N THR A 255 5.34 5.56 -16.47
CA THR A 255 5.12 4.86 -17.74
C THR A 255 5.78 5.53 -18.94
N GLY A 256 6.22 6.79 -18.79
CA GLY A 256 6.71 7.61 -19.90
C GLY A 256 5.61 8.14 -20.82
N ASP A 257 4.33 7.87 -20.51
CA ASP A 257 3.18 8.29 -21.33
C ASP A 257 2.14 9.01 -20.46
N PRO A 258 2.06 10.34 -20.46
CA PRO A 258 1.04 11.06 -19.72
C PRO A 258 -0.39 10.74 -20.18
N GLY A 259 -0.58 10.14 -21.37
CA GLY A 259 -1.86 9.68 -21.90
C GLY A 259 -2.29 8.28 -21.47
N PHE A 260 -1.58 7.61 -20.56
CA PHE A 260 -1.77 6.21 -20.18
C PHE A 260 -3.14 5.86 -19.56
N MET A 261 -3.98 6.85 -19.28
CA MET A 261 -5.28 6.65 -18.61
C MET A 261 -6.18 5.58 -19.27
N ALA A 262 -6.22 5.51 -20.60
CA ALA A 262 -7.05 4.51 -21.28
C ALA A 262 -6.54 3.09 -21.03
N GLN A 263 -5.22 2.89 -21.07
CA GLN A 263 -4.55 1.63 -20.78
C GLN A 263 -4.70 1.25 -19.30
N ASP A 264 -4.59 2.22 -18.41
CA ASP A 264 -4.78 2.00 -16.98
C ASP A 264 -6.20 1.50 -16.66
N ARG A 265 -7.23 2.16 -17.21
CA ARG A 265 -8.62 1.69 -17.07
C ARG A 265 -8.84 0.31 -17.70
N ALA A 266 -8.18 0.00 -18.81
CA ALA A 266 -8.27 -1.32 -19.44
C ALA A 266 -7.77 -2.43 -18.52
N ARG A 267 -6.72 -2.22 -17.74
CA ARG A 267 -6.20 -3.20 -16.77
C ARG A 267 -7.29 -3.69 -15.79
N TYR A 268 -8.13 -2.79 -15.29
CA TYR A 268 -9.23 -3.13 -14.40
C TYR A 268 -10.38 -3.84 -15.12
N ARG A 269 -10.74 -3.38 -16.32
CA ARG A 269 -11.84 -3.96 -17.13
C ARG A 269 -11.53 -5.37 -17.62
N GLU A 270 -10.28 -5.64 -17.95
CA GLU A 270 -9.82 -6.89 -18.51
C GLU A 270 -9.45 -7.94 -17.46
N THR A 271 -9.33 -7.56 -16.18
CA THR A 271 -9.04 -8.49 -15.09
C THR A 271 -10.17 -9.52 -14.95
N THR A 272 -9.87 -10.80 -15.11
CA THR A 272 -10.84 -11.90 -15.11
C THR A 272 -11.03 -12.53 -13.72
N ALA A 273 -12.10 -13.31 -13.56
CA ALA A 273 -12.34 -14.08 -12.33
C ALA A 273 -11.19 -15.06 -12.03
N ASP A 274 -10.67 -15.73 -13.06
CA ASP A 274 -9.55 -16.66 -12.91
C ASP A 274 -8.27 -15.96 -12.46
N GLN A 275 -7.99 -14.77 -13.00
CA GLN A 275 -6.84 -13.96 -12.56
C GLN A 275 -6.99 -13.51 -11.11
N LEU A 276 -8.18 -13.08 -10.67
CA LEU A 276 -8.43 -12.71 -9.28
C LEU A 276 -8.30 -13.90 -8.34
N ARG A 277 -8.80 -15.08 -8.73
CA ARG A 277 -8.62 -16.33 -8.00
C ARG A 277 -7.14 -16.70 -7.87
N GLU A 278 -6.39 -16.63 -8.96
CA GLU A 278 -4.95 -16.90 -8.98
C GLU A 278 -4.17 -15.92 -8.10
N LEU A 279 -4.48 -14.62 -8.16
CA LEU A 279 -3.87 -13.62 -7.29
C LEU A 279 -4.15 -13.89 -5.81
N ALA A 280 -5.38 -14.23 -5.45
CA ALA A 280 -5.71 -14.62 -4.08
C ALA A 280 -4.91 -15.86 -3.64
N ALA A 281 -4.82 -16.87 -4.49
CA ALA A 281 -4.11 -18.12 -4.20
C ALA A 281 -2.58 -17.96 -4.11
N THR A 282 -2.00 -17.05 -4.89
CA THR A 282 -0.54 -16.91 -4.98
C THR A 282 0.03 -15.75 -4.15
N GLN A 283 -0.72 -14.64 -4.00
CA GLN A 283 -0.24 -13.44 -3.32
C GLN A 283 -0.69 -13.38 -1.86
N LEU A 284 -1.91 -13.84 -1.54
CA LEU A 284 -2.50 -13.69 -0.19
C LEU A 284 -2.38 -14.99 0.64
N THR A 285 -1.23 -15.65 0.54
CA THR A 285 -0.95 -16.90 1.26
C THR A 285 -0.64 -16.68 2.74
N ALA A 286 -0.93 -17.66 3.60
CA ALA A 286 -0.57 -17.58 5.02
C ALA A 286 0.94 -17.47 5.24
N SER A 287 1.75 -18.25 4.50
CA SER A 287 3.21 -18.26 4.61
C SER A 287 3.89 -16.99 4.09
N GLY A 288 3.23 -16.22 3.23
CA GLY A 288 3.75 -14.98 2.63
C GLY A 288 3.37 -13.71 3.39
N ARG A 289 2.69 -13.81 4.55
CA ARG A 289 2.15 -12.64 5.26
C ARG A 289 2.98 -12.23 6.47
N VAL A 290 2.84 -10.96 6.81
CA VAL A 290 3.13 -10.41 8.14
C VAL A 290 1.78 -10.22 8.84
N ALA A 291 1.60 -10.84 10.00
CA ALA A 291 0.45 -10.65 10.88
C ALA A 291 0.90 -9.83 12.11
N LEU A 292 0.42 -8.61 12.25
CA LEU A 292 0.70 -7.73 13.37
C LEU A 292 -0.54 -7.58 14.25
N SER A 293 -0.43 -8.01 15.50
CA SER A 293 -1.43 -7.74 16.53
C SER A 293 -1.05 -6.47 17.29
N VAL A 294 -1.89 -5.44 17.24
CA VAL A 294 -1.77 -4.26 18.10
C VAL A 294 -2.76 -4.42 19.24
N VAL A 295 -2.24 -4.50 20.47
CA VAL A 295 -3.01 -4.83 21.68
C VAL A 295 -2.83 -3.77 22.76
N PRO A 296 -3.75 -3.66 23.74
CA PRO A 296 -3.59 -2.75 24.88
C PRO A 296 -2.29 -3.03 25.65
N HIS A 297 -1.71 -1.99 26.25
CA HIS A 297 -0.54 -2.17 27.13
C HIS A 297 -0.78 -3.20 28.24
N GLY A 298 0.18 -4.10 28.42
CA GLY A 298 0.11 -5.18 29.40
C GLY A 298 -0.77 -6.36 28.98
N ALA A 299 -1.23 -6.41 27.73
CA ALA A 299 -2.11 -7.44 27.20
C ALA A 299 -1.50 -8.16 25.98
N ALA A 300 -0.18 -8.40 26.01
CA ALA A 300 0.52 -9.10 24.91
C ALA A 300 -0.01 -10.53 24.67
N ASP A 301 -0.62 -11.14 25.69
CA ASP A 301 -1.29 -12.45 25.64
C ASP A 301 -2.53 -12.47 24.73
N ARG A 302 -3.10 -11.31 24.40
CA ARG A 302 -4.21 -11.15 23.45
C ARG A 302 -3.76 -11.10 21.97
N ALA A 303 -2.46 -11.15 21.72
CA ALA A 303 -1.92 -11.25 20.36
C ALA A 303 -2.07 -12.67 19.80
N LEU A 304 -1.90 -12.81 18.49
CA LEU A 304 -1.86 -14.12 17.85
C LEU A 304 -0.78 -15.01 18.49
N PRO A 305 -1.05 -16.31 18.69
CA PRO A 305 -0.07 -17.24 19.27
C PRO A 305 1.24 -17.26 18.46
N GLY A 306 2.37 -17.27 19.18
CA GLY A 306 3.71 -17.28 18.57
C GLY A 306 4.17 -15.91 18.05
N SER A 307 3.48 -14.83 18.38
CA SER A 307 3.92 -13.47 18.04
C SER A 307 5.19 -13.08 18.81
N THR A 308 6.10 -12.39 18.11
CA THR A 308 7.28 -11.74 18.70
C THR A 308 7.08 -10.24 18.75
N VAL A 309 7.75 -9.57 19.70
CA VAL A 309 7.61 -8.10 19.83
C VAL A 309 8.13 -7.42 18.58
N ALA A 310 7.32 -6.53 18.01
CA ALA A 310 7.73 -5.74 16.85
C ALA A 310 8.85 -4.77 17.24
N GLY A 311 9.97 -4.80 16.51
CA GLY A 311 11.04 -3.81 16.65
C GLY A 311 10.62 -2.50 15.97
N VAL A 312 10.10 -1.56 16.75
CA VAL A 312 9.85 -0.18 16.30
C VAL A 312 10.67 0.70 17.23
N SER A 313 11.83 1.15 16.75
CA SER A 313 12.74 2.02 17.49
C SER A 313 12.39 3.49 17.34
#